data_02e935b45e538c815dd54f6b8e759c56
#
_entry.id   02e935b45e538c815dd54f6b8e759c56
#
_cell.length_a   1.000
_cell.length_b   1.000
_cell.length_c   1.000
_cell.angle_alpha   90.00
_cell.angle_beta   90.00
_cell.angle_gamma   90.00
#
_symmetry.space_group_name_H-M   'P 1'
#
loop_
_entity.id
_entity.type
_entity.pdbx_description
1 polymer ?
#
loop_
_entity_poly.entity_id
_entity_poly.type
_entity_poly.pdbx_seq_one_letter_code
_entity_poly.pdbx_strand_id
1 'polypeptide(L)'
;MKILIDCDYIVYKCCAAAETEMDFGDDVIVVTSNFSDAYKCVKRDLDRIQSDLGSFDDELILFFTSPQNFRKKILSEYKGHRQRKKPCGFKRVISELKKNYRVILKDTLEADDALGIYATKYPGNIIVSPDKDMRQIPGKLYDFKETVEITPDEGARWHLIQTMAGDNTDGYSGVPGIGVKKAEKIFEEKGYTWKAVVETFVEKDMTEEDALINARLARILTTTDYDHERKEPILWQPIPDYKIDPPSRLTNEGDSTSSV
;
A
#
# COMPACT_ATOMS: atom_id res chain seq x y z
N MET A 1 7.62 -5.06 -20.25
CA MET A 1 6.93 -4.98 -18.93
C MET A 1 7.11 -3.55 -18.42
N LYS A 2 6.32 -3.09 -17.44
CA LYS A 2 6.56 -1.80 -16.77
C LYS A 2 6.78 -2.05 -15.28
N ILE A 3 7.65 -1.25 -14.70
CA ILE A 3 7.94 -1.29 -13.27
C ILE A 3 7.21 -0.11 -12.62
N LEU A 4 6.23 -0.42 -11.79
CA LEU A 4 5.35 0.55 -11.14
C LEU A 4 5.85 0.79 -9.71
N ILE A 5 6.39 1.97 -9.43
CA ILE A 5 7.13 2.22 -8.19
C ILE A 5 6.35 3.16 -7.27
N ASP A 6 6.12 2.73 -6.02
CA ASP A 6 5.78 3.62 -4.91
C ASP A 6 7.00 4.48 -4.58
N CYS A 7 7.00 5.68 -5.15
CA CYS A 7 8.17 6.55 -5.08
C CYS A 7 8.16 7.50 -3.87
N ASP A 8 7.03 7.64 -3.16
CA ASP A 8 6.97 8.43 -1.93
C ASP A 8 7.95 7.92 -0.89
N TYR A 9 8.01 6.58 -0.71
CA TYR A 9 8.95 5.94 0.21
C TYR A 9 10.42 6.21 -0.17
N ILE A 10 10.78 6.01 -1.45
CA ILE A 10 12.15 6.17 -1.93
C ILE A 10 12.61 7.62 -1.77
N VAL A 11 11.79 8.58 -2.23
CA VAL A 11 12.13 10.00 -2.15
C VAL A 11 12.19 10.46 -0.70
N TYR A 12 11.27 10.01 0.16
CA TYR A 12 11.29 10.33 1.59
C TYR A 12 12.60 9.86 2.24
N LYS A 13 12.94 8.59 2.07
CA LYS A 13 14.15 7.98 2.62
C LYS A 13 15.41 8.71 2.17
N CYS A 14 15.54 8.97 0.85
CA CYS A 14 16.73 9.60 0.29
C CYS A 14 16.86 11.07 0.69
N CYS A 15 15.76 11.80 0.76
CA CYS A 15 15.77 13.20 1.24
C CYS A 15 16.12 13.27 2.74
N ALA A 16 15.54 12.41 3.57
CA ALA A 16 15.86 12.35 4.99
C ALA A 16 17.34 11.98 5.23
N ALA A 17 17.88 11.04 4.46
CA ALA A 17 19.30 10.65 4.55
C ALA A 17 20.28 11.77 4.10
N ALA A 18 19.81 12.75 3.31
CA ALA A 18 20.60 13.88 2.86
C ALA A 18 20.45 15.12 3.77
N GLU A 19 19.65 15.02 4.83
CA GLU A 19 19.53 16.08 5.83
C GLU A 19 20.76 16.13 6.74
N THR A 20 21.14 17.35 7.11
CA THR A 20 22.19 17.63 8.09
C THR A 20 21.64 18.64 9.06
N GLU A 21 21.73 18.34 10.35
CA GLU A 21 21.36 19.23 11.42
C GLU A 21 22.57 20.06 11.86
N MET A 22 22.35 21.36 12.09
CA MET A 22 23.33 22.28 12.66
C MET A 22 22.68 22.94 13.85
N ASP A 23 23.27 22.71 15.01
CA ASP A 23 22.87 23.36 16.25
C ASP A 23 23.65 24.67 16.43
N PHE A 24 22.93 25.79 16.49
CA PHE A 24 23.50 27.14 16.68
C PHE A 24 23.42 27.59 18.15
N GLY A 25 22.97 26.75 19.04
CA GLY A 25 22.68 27.11 20.43
C GLY A 25 21.35 27.90 20.58
N ASP A 26 21.03 28.28 21.79
CA ASP A 26 19.82 29.05 22.11
C ASP A 26 18.52 28.49 21.51
N ASP A 27 18.36 27.15 21.55
CA ASP A 27 17.22 26.39 20.98
C ASP A 27 17.05 26.53 19.46
N VAL A 28 18.09 26.95 18.72
CA VAL A 28 18.07 27.11 17.27
C VAL A 28 18.78 25.94 16.59
N ILE A 29 17.99 25.04 16.01
CA ILE A 29 18.48 23.96 15.16
C ILE A 29 18.04 24.20 13.71
N VAL A 30 19.00 24.25 12.79
CA VAL A 30 18.76 24.41 11.35
C VAL A 30 18.99 23.09 10.65
N VAL A 31 17.95 22.60 9.94
CA VAL A 31 18.05 21.43 9.09
C VAL A 31 18.28 21.87 7.66
N THR A 32 19.34 21.39 7.05
CA THR A 32 19.69 21.63 5.65
C THR A 32 19.74 20.33 4.88
N SER A 33 19.67 20.38 3.56
CA SER A 33 19.80 19.21 2.70
C SER A 33 20.50 19.56 1.40
N ASN A 34 21.39 18.69 0.96
CA ASN A 34 22.02 18.79 -0.35
C ASN A 34 21.13 18.11 -1.40
N PHE A 35 20.55 18.90 -2.29
CA PHE A 35 19.69 18.40 -3.36
C PHE A 35 20.40 17.37 -4.26
N SER A 36 21.68 17.59 -4.61
CA SER A 36 22.42 16.68 -5.48
C SER A 36 22.57 15.29 -4.84
N ASP A 37 22.81 15.24 -3.53
CA ASP A 37 23.00 13.98 -2.81
C ASP A 37 21.68 13.23 -2.66
N ALA A 38 20.60 13.95 -2.31
CA ALA A 38 19.25 13.38 -2.27
C ALA A 38 18.84 12.80 -3.64
N TYR A 39 19.06 13.56 -4.72
CA TYR A 39 18.68 13.13 -6.07
C TYR A 39 19.52 11.93 -6.56
N LYS A 40 20.86 11.94 -6.32
CA LYS A 40 21.73 10.80 -6.61
C LYS A 40 21.33 9.55 -5.84
N CYS A 41 20.93 9.70 -4.57
CA CYS A 41 20.42 8.61 -3.76
C CYS A 41 19.18 7.97 -4.40
N VAL A 42 18.19 8.79 -4.80
CA VAL A 42 17.00 8.29 -5.49
C VAL A 42 17.36 7.57 -6.78
N LYS A 43 18.19 8.17 -7.61
CA LYS A 43 18.63 7.53 -8.86
C LYS A 43 19.28 6.17 -8.61
N ARG A 44 20.21 6.09 -7.69
CA ARG A 44 20.85 4.83 -7.30
C ARG A 44 19.84 3.75 -6.88
N ASP A 45 18.82 4.14 -6.12
CA ASP A 45 17.80 3.19 -5.67
C ASP A 45 16.90 2.74 -6.83
N LEU A 46 16.57 3.63 -7.79
CA LEU A 46 15.85 3.26 -9.02
C LEU A 46 16.68 2.33 -9.92
N ASP A 47 17.97 2.63 -10.12
CA ASP A 47 18.89 1.79 -10.89
C ASP A 47 19.04 0.41 -10.24
N ARG A 48 19.08 0.35 -8.90
CA ARG A 48 19.11 -0.90 -8.16
C ARG A 48 17.85 -1.74 -8.36
N ILE A 49 16.66 -1.12 -8.31
CA ILE A 49 15.39 -1.83 -8.57
C ILE A 49 15.41 -2.47 -9.98
N GLN A 50 15.86 -1.74 -10.99
CA GLN A 50 16.00 -2.30 -12.35
C GLN A 50 16.99 -3.46 -12.40
N SER A 51 18.11 -3.34 -11.68
CA SER A 51 19.12 -4.40 -11.58
C SER A 51 18.57 -5.65 -10.87
N ASP A 52 17.90 -5.46 -9.72
CA ASP A 52 17.35 -6.57 -8.93
C ASP A 52 16.26 -7.33 -9.71
N LEU A 53 15.50 -6.64 -10.56
CA LEU A 53 14.46 -7.23 -11.41
C LEU A 53 14.99 -7.73 -12.77
N GLY A 54 16.27 -7.51 -13.11
CA GLY A 54 16.85 -7.88 -14.40
C GLY A 54 16.21 -7.17 -15.61
N SER A 55 15.69 -5.96 -15.42
CA SER A 55 14.76 -5.31 -16.35
C SER A 55 15.24 -3.92 -16.80
N PHE A 56 16.47 -3.81 -17.30
CA PHE A 56 17.10 -2.52 -17.66
C PHE A 56 16.39 -1.76 -18.78
N ASP A 57 15.69 -2.46 -19.68
CA ASP A 57 14.96 -1.86 -20.80
C ASP A 57 13.49 -1.55 -20.46
N ASP A 58 13.04 -1.90 -19.26
CA ASP A 58 11.66 -1.68 -18.84
C ASP A 58 11.41 -0.24 -18.37
N GLU A 59 10.25 0.31 -18.73
CA GLU A 59 9.84 1.65 -18.33
C GLU A 59 9.57 1.71 -16.83
N LEU A 60 10.25 2.61 -16.12
CA LEU A 60 9.90 2.98 -14.75
C LEU A 60 8.77 4.00 -14.73
N ILE A 61 7.70 3.71 -14.01
CA ILE A 61 6.62 4.66 -13.76
C ILE A 61 6.57 4.94 -12.26
N LEU A 62 6.73 6.21 -11.89
CA LEU A 62 6.83 6.65 -10.52
C LEU A 62 5.48 7.18 -10.02
N PHE A 63 4.97 6.62 -8.94
CA PHE A 63 3.70 7.02 -8.34
C PHE A 63 3.93 7.84 -7.09
N PHE A 64 3.12 8.88 -6.93
CA PHE A 64 3.16 9.78 -5.77
C PHE A 64 1.77 10.05 -5.22
N THR A 65 1.70 10.23 -3.92
CA THR A 65 0.47 10.58 -3.17
C THR A 65 0.08 12.03 -3.42
N SER A 66 -1.21 12.24 -3.71
CA SER A 66 -1.81 13.58 -3.77
C SER A 66 -1.83 14.25 -2.38
N PRO A 67 -1.73 15.57 -2.32
CA PRO A 67 -1.96 16.32 -1.09
C PRO A 67 -3.37 16.14 -0.50
N GLN A 68 -4.34 15.86 -1.35
CA GLN A 68 -5.72 15.57 -0.96
C GLN A 68 -5.96 14.05 -0.93
N ASN A 69 -6.86 13.60 -0.04
CA ASN A 69 -7.20 12.18 0.07
C ASN A 69 -8.71 12.01 0.24
N PHE A 70 -9.32 11.21 -0.63
CA PHE A 70 -10.76 10.95 -0.60
C PHE A 70 -11.23 10.28 0.70
N ARG A 71 -10.34 9.50 1.36
CA ARG A 71 -10.66 8.83 2.64
C ARG A 71 -11.01 9.81 3.74
N LYS A 72 -10.54 11.06 3.66
CA LYS A 72 -10.94 12.14 4.59
C LYS A 72 -12.41 12.55 4.47
N LYS A 73 -13.08 12.21 3.37
CA LYS A 73 -14.53 12.37 3.24
C LYS A 73 -15.30 11.24 3.94
N ILE A 74 -14.65 10.09 4.17
CA ILE A 74 -15.21 8.95 4.90
C ILE A 74 -14.96 9.10 6.39
N LEU A 75 -13.70 9.46 6.76
CA LEU A 75 -13.26 9.68 8.12
C LEU A 75 -12.34 10.89 8.15
N SER A 76 -12.78 12.00 8.76
CA SER A 76 -12.05 13.28 8.79
C SER A 76 -10.67 13.16 9.43
N GLU A 77 -10.54 12.30 10.45
CA GLU A 77 -9.30 12.04 11.19
C GLU A 77 -8.34 11.09 10.47
N TYR A 78 -8.71 10.53 9.29
CA TYR A 78 -7.83 9.63 8.54
C TYR A 78 -6.43 10.24 8.34
N LYS A 79 -5.40 9.56 8.85
CA LYS A 79 -4.00 10.04 8.90
C LYS A 79 -3.82 11.42 9.57
N GLY A 80 -4.79 11.88 10.35
CA GLY A 80 -4.78 13.23 10.96
C GLY A 80 -3.68 13.43 12.00
N HIS A 81 -3.27 12.36 12.68
CA HIS A 81 -2.18 12.37 13.66
C HIS A 81 -0.78 12.37 13.03
N ARG A 82 -0.66 12.18 11.71
CA ARG A 82 0.62 12.20 10.99
C ARG A 82 1.10 13.65 10.83
N GLN A 83 1.77 14.17 11.85
CA GLN A 83 2.36 15.54 11.83
C GLN A 83 3.75 15.58 11.17
N ARG A 84 4.23 14.47 10.61
CA ARG A 84 5.58 14.41 10.02
C ARG A 84 5.70 15.37 8.85
N LYS A 85 6.56 16.38 9.01
CA LYS A 85 6.97 17.23 7.90
C LYS A 85 7.71 16.38 6.86
N LYS A 86 7.50 16.67 5.59
CA LYS A 86 8.31 16.07 4.52
C LYS A 86 9.75 16.57 4.67
N PRO A 87 10.77 15.72 4.41
CA PRO A 87 12.17 16.12 4.48
C PRO A 87 12.50 17.29 3.55
N CYS A 88 13.59 17.99 3.86
CA CYS A 88 14.10 19.07 3.02
C CYS A 88 14.36 18.56 1.60
N GLY A 89 14.01 19.39 0.60
CA GLY A 89 14.22 19.03 -0.80
C GLY A 89 13.20 18.08 -1.43
N PHE A 90 12.29 17.44 -0.65
CA PHE A 90 11.31 16.44 -1.13
C PHE A 90 10.57 16.90 -2.41
N LYS A 91 9.95 18.08 -2.37
CA LYS A 91 9.20 18.63 -3.53
C LYS A 91 10.11 18.91 -4.72
N ARG A 92 11.36 19.36 -4.47
CA ARG A 92 12.34 19.66 -5.51
C ARG A 92 12.80 18.39 -6.21
N VAL A 93 13.04 17.31 -5.48
CA VAL A 93 13.40 16.00 -6.04
C VAL A 93 12.28 15.48 -6.93
N ILE A 94 11.02 15.53 -6.48
CA ILE A 94 9.87 15.13 -7.33
C ILE A 94 9.80 15.97 -8.60
N SER A 95 10.03 17.29 -8.51
CA SER A 95 10.02 18.17 -9.68
C SER A 95 11.12 17.80 -10.69
N GLU A 96 12.27 17.35 -10.23
CA GLU A 96 13.37 16.89 -11.09
C GLU A 96 13.06 15.51 -11.70
N LEU A 97 12.50 14.59 -10.93
CA LEU A 97 12.07 13.27 -11.42
C LEU A 97 11.05 13.40 -12.56
N LYS A 98 10.12 14.35 -12.48
CA LYS A 98 9.12 14.61 -13.54
C LYS A 98 9.72 14.97 -14.89
N LYS A 99 10.98 15.45 -14.94
CA LYS A 99 11.65 15.78 -16.20
C LYS A 99 12.23 14.56 -16.91
N ASN A 100 12.55 13.50 -16.15
CA ASN A 100 13.31 12.35 -16.63
C ASN A 100 12.51 11.04 -16.61
N TYR A 101 11.40 10.99 -15.88
CA TYR A 101 10.58 9.80 -15.69
C TYR A 101 9.10 10.11 -15.92
N ARG A 102 8.36 9.09 -16.30
CA ARG A 102 6.92 9.15 -16.25
C ARG A 102 6.44 9.14 -14.81
N VAL A 103 5.82 10.24 -14.38
CA VAL A 103 5.29 10.40 -13.03
C VAL A 103 3.77 10.39 -13.06
N ILE A 104 3.15 9.62 -12.18
CA ILE A 104 1.70 9.59 -11.96
C ILE A 104 1.41 10.14 -10.57
N LEU A 105 0.60 11.19 -10.54
CA LEU A 105 0.00 11.77 -9.36
C LEU A 105 -1.45 12.07 -9.70
N LYS A 106 -2.37 11.38 -9.08
CA LYS A 106 -3.81 11.55 -9.31
C LYS A 106 -4.44 12.30 -8.15
N ASP A 107 -5.26 13.28 -8.49
CA ASP A 107 -5.96 14.06 -7.48
C ASP A 107 -6.78 13.16 -6.55
N THR A 108 -6.77 13.48 -5.27
CA THR A 108 -7.47 12.78 -4.18
C THR A 108 -7.03 11.34 -3.90
N LEU A 109 -6.05 10.79 -4.63
CA LEU A 109 -5.57 9.43 -4.44
C LEU A 109 -4.21 9.38 -3.74
N GLU A 110 -3.99 8.33 -2.98
CA GLU A 110 -2.66 7.94 -2.52
C GLU A 110 -1.88 7.23 -3.64
N ALA A 111 -0.58 7.11 -3.50
CA ALA A 111 0.26 6.39 -4.46
C ALA A 111 -0.23 4.95 -4.65
N ASP A 112 -0.59 4.29 -3.54
CA ASP A 112 -1.07 2.89 -3.51
C ASP A 112 -2.35 2.71 -4.34
N ASP A 113 -3.31 3.64 -4.21
CA ASP A 113 -4.54 3.62 -5.02
C ASP A 113 -4.22 3.76 -6.52
N ALA A 114 -3.36 4.72 -6.85
CA ALA A 114 -2.98 4.95 -8.25
C ALA A 114 -2.19 3.76 -8.82
N LEU A 115 -1.35 3.10 -8.01
CA LEU A 115 -0.65 1.85 -8.34
C LEU A 115 -1.64 0.72 -8.60
N GLY A 116 -2.58 0.47 -7.68
CA GLY A 116 -3.57 -0.59 -7.80
C GLY A 116 -4.48 -0.41 -9.01
N ILE A 117 -4.96 0.82 -9.25
CA ILE A 117 -5.74 1.15 -10.45
C ILE A 117 -4.92 0.89 -11.72
N TYR A 118 -3.67 1.31 -11.76
CA TYR A 118 -2.82 1.15 -12.95
C TYR A 118 -2.48 -0.32 -13.20
N ALA A 119 -2.05 -1.05 -12.18
CA ALA A 119 -1.64 -2.44 -12.27
C ALA A 119 -2.79 -3.35 -12.73
N THR A 120 -4.00 -3.13 -12.17
CA THR A 120 -5.19 -3.93 -12.54
C THR A 120 -5.79 -3.53 -13.90
N LYS A 121 -5.61 -2.29 -14.33
CA LYS A 121 -6.00 -1.87 -15.67
C LYS A 121 -5.07 -2.40 -16.76
N TYR A 122 -3.80 -2.54 -16.46
CA TYR A 122 -2.76 -2.99 -17.38
C TYR A 122 -1.99 -4.15 -16.73
N PRO A 123 -2.52 -5.38 -16.78
CA PRO A 123 -1.89 -6.55 -16.18
C PRO A 123 -0.53 -6.87 -16.83
N GLY A 124 0.29 -7.67 -16.14
CA GLY A 124 1.62 -8.07 -16.60
C GLY A 124 2.74 -7.08 -16.22
N ASN A 125 2.45 -6.09 -15.40
CA ASN A 125 3.42 -5.19 -14.79
C ASN A 125 3.82 -5.69 -13.40
N ILE A 126 4.90 -5.12 -12.82
CA ILE A 126 5.32 -5.41 -11.45
C ILE A 126 5.20 -4.15 -10.60
N ILE A 127 4.58 -4.28 -9.42
CA ILE A 127 4.55 -3.24 -8.40
C ILE A 127 5.80 -3.36 -7.54
N VAL A 128 6.41 -2.22 -7.21
CA VAL A 128 7.54 -2.12 -6.29
C VAL A 128 7.13 -1.23 -5.11
N SER A 129 6.88 -1.84 -3.97
CA SER A 129 6.56 -1.13 -2.72
C SER A 129 6.90 -2.01 -1.50
N PRO A 130 7.44 -1.43 -0.42
CA PRO A 130 7.64 -2.15 0.84
C PRO A 130 6.36 -2.25 1.66
N ASP A 131 5.28 -1.62 1.20
CA ASP A 131 4.02 -1.60 1.95
C ASP A 131 3.30 -2.94 1.81
N LYS A 132 3.05 -3.59 2.95
CA LYS A 132 2.30 -4.85 3.02
C LYS A 132 0.87 -4.71 2.48
N ASP A 133 0.32 -3.50 2.48
CA ASP A 133 -1.05 -3.23 2.07
C ASP A 133 -1.22 -3.43 0.56
N MET A 134 -0.12 -3.31 -0.20
CA MET A 134 -0.08 -3.63 -1.63
C MET A 134 -0.37 -5.11 -1.94
N ARG A 135 -0.36 -5.99 -0.94
CA ARG A 135 -0.84 -7.39 -1.08
C ARG A 135 -2.33 -7.51 -1.39
N GLN A 136 -3.08 -6.41 -1.34
CA GLN A 136 -4.45 -6.38 -1.86
C GLN A 136 -4.53 -6.45 -3.39
N ILE A 137 -3.45 -6.10 -4.09
CA ILE A 137 -3.47 -5.93 -5.55
C ILE A 137 -2.97 -7.20 -6.24
N PRO A 138 -3.81 -7.85 -7.06
CA PRO A 138 -3.39 -9.04 -7.84
C PRO A 138 -2.26 -8.71 -8.82
N GLY A 139 -1.32 -9.64 -8.95
CA GLY A 139 -0.16 -9.54 -9.83
C GLY A 139 1.16 -9.60 -9.10
N LYS A 140 2.23 -9.17 -9.76
CA LYS A 140 3.58 -9.23 -9.20
C LYS A 140 3.86 -8.03 -8.29
N LEU A 141 4.34 -8.34 -7.07
CA LEU A 141 4.80 -7.36 -6.08
C LEU A 141 6.24 -7.68 -5.69
N TYR A 142 7.14 -6.71 -5.84
CA TYR A 142 8.50 -6.74 -5.32
C TYR A 142 8.59 -5.83 -4.08
N ASP A 143 8.90 -6.40 -2.94
CA ASP A 143 8.94 -5.72 -1.63
C ASP A 143 10.36 -5.30 -1.19
N PHE A 144 11.30 -5.23 -2.13
CA PHE A 144 12.75 -5.02 -1.94
C PHE A 144 13.50 -6.22 -1.34
N LYS A 145 12.86 -7.37 -1.17
CA LYS A 145 13.47 -8.62 -0.71
C LYS A 145 13.19 -9.74 -1.69
N GLU A 146 11.94 -9.90 -2.05
CA GLU A 146 11.46 -10.96 -2.92
C GLU A 146 10.33 -10.47 -3.83
N THR A 147 10.13 -11.19 -4.92
CA THR A 147 8.97 -10.99 -5.79
C THR A 147 7.95 -12.07 -5.49
N VAL A 148 6.74 -11.64 -5.14
CA VAL A 148 5.60 -12.53 -4.91
C VAL A 148 4.55 -12.32 -5.99
N GLU A 149 3.85 -13.38 -6.38
CA GLU A 149 2.67 -13.32 -7.24
C GLU A 149 1.43 -13.40 -6.36
N ILE A 150 0.56 -12.41 -6.45
CA ILE A 150 -0.65 -12.30 -5.63
C ILE A 150 -1.85 -12.64 -6.50
N THR A 151 -2.62 -13.63 -6.08
CA THR A 151 -3.86 -14.00 -6.75
C THR A 151 -5.00 -13.04 -6.36
N PRO A 152 -6.09 -12.93 -7.17
CA PRO A 152 -7.26 -12.14 -6.82
C PRO A 152 -7.84 -12.52 -5.45
N ASP A 153 -7.90 -13.81 -5.12
CA ASP A 153 -8.42 -14.29 -3.85
C ASP A 153 -7.52 -13.91 -2.67
N GLU A 154 -6.19 -13.98 -2.83
CA GLU A 154 -5.25 -13.52 -1.81
C GLU A 154 -5.42 -12.03 -1.54
N GLY A 155 -5.54 -11.22 -2.58
CA GLY A 155 -5.80 -9.79 -2.44
C GLY A 155 -7.12 -9.50 -1.73
N ALA A 156 -8.18 -10.20 -2.11
CA ALA A 156 -9.49 -10.06 -1.47
C ALA A 156 -9.47 -10.51 -0.01
N ARG A 157 -8.80 -11.63 0.33
CA ARG A 157 -8.60 -12.06 1.72
C ARG A 157 -7.85 -11.00 2.54
N TRP A 158 -6.77 -10.46 1.97
CA TRP A 158 -5.98 -9.45 2.66
C TRP A 158 -6.79 -8.20 2.97
N HIS A 159 -7.64 -7.74 2.04
CA HIS A 159 -8.57 -6.64 2.29
C HIS A 159 -9.52 -6.92 3.46
N LEU A 160 -10.15 -8.10 3.53
CA LEU A 160 -11.03 -8.46 4.65
C LEU A 160 -10.28 -8.54 5.98
N ILE A 161 -9.06 -9.11 5.98
CA ILE A 161 -8.19 -9.16 7.16
C ILE A 161 -7.88 -7.74 7.67
N GLN A 162 -7.49 -6.82 6.77
CA GLN A 162 -7.20 -5.44 7.14
C GLN A 162 -8.45 -4.68 7.61
N THR A 163 -9.61 -4.96 7.02
CA THR A 163 -10.89 -4.41 7.48
C THR A 163 -11.15 -4.75 8.95
N MET A 164 -10.92 -6.01 9.33
CA MET A 164 -11.14 -6.48 10.69
C MET A 164 -10.04 -6.03 11.66
N ALA A 165 -8.78 -6.04 11.22
CA ALA A 165 -7.63 -5.67 12.04
C ALA A 165 -7.49 -4.15 12.25
N GLY A 166 -7.93 -3.35 11.28
CA GLY A 166 -7.68 -1.92 11.23
C GLY A 166 -6.22 -1.56 10.98
N ASP A 167 -5.95 -0.27 10.89
CA ASP A 167 -4.60 0.30 10.90
C ASP A 167 -4.55 1.59 11.74
N ASN A 168 -3.99 1.48 12.93
CA ASN A 168 -3.81 2.62 13.84
C ASN A 168 -2.87 3.69 13.25
N THR A 169 -1.95 3.29 12.36
CA THR A 169 -1.05 4.23 11.68
C THR A 169 -1.80 5.11 10.69
N ASP A 170 -2.93 4.63 10.17
CA ASP A 170 -3.81 5.36 9.27
C ASP A 170 -5.02 6.00 10.00
N GLY A 171 -5.20 5.65 11.27
CA GLY A 171 -6.21 6.27 12.13
C GLY A 171 -7.58 5.61 12.05
N TYR A 172 -7.65 4.31 11.69
CA TYR A 172 -8.85 3.50 11.81
C TYR A 172 -8.53 2.20 12.55
N SER A 173 -9.32 1.86 13.55
CA SER A 173 -8.90 0.89 14.57
C SER A 173 -9.36 -0.55 14.32
N GLY A 174 -10.21 -0.81 13.33
CA GLY A 174 -10.81 -2.13 13.16
C GLY A 174 -11.59 -2.61 14.39
N VAL A 175 -11.63 -3.90 14.59
CA VAL A 175 -12.30 -4.51 15.74
C VAL A 175 -11.37 -4.49 16.97
N PRO A 176 -11.81 -3.97 18.13
CA PRO A 176 -10.98 -3.88 19.33
C PRO A 176 -10.37 -5.21 19.75
N GLY A 177 -9.02 -5.22 19.89
CA GLY A 177 -8.26 -6.39 20.31
C GLY A 177 -8.07 -7.46 19.23
N ILE A 178 -8.43 -7.18 17.99
CA ILE A 178 -8.21 -8.05 16.83
C ILE A 178 -7.17 -7.42 15.92
N GLY A 179 -5.97 -8.00 15.88
CA GLY A 179 -4.95 -7.71 14.88
C GLY A 179 -4.93 -8.80 13.81
N VAL A 180 -4.05 -8.64 12.80
CA VAL A 180 -3.95 -9.50 11.62
C VAL A 180 -4.03 -11.00 11.95
N LYS A 181 -3.20 -11.52 12.87
CA LYS A 181 -3.18 -12.95 13.22
C LYS A 181 -4.48 -13.47 13.82
N LYS A 182 -5.20 -12.63 14.58
CA LYS A 182 -6.51 -13.02 15.11
C LYS A 182 -7.58 -12.98 14.03
N ALA A 183 -7.53 -11.98 13.15
CA ALA A 183 -8.43 -11.88 12.01
C ALA A 183 -8.29 -13.10 11.10
N GLU A 184 -7.06 -13.50 10.76
CA GLU A 184 -6.78 -14.72 9.99
C GLU A 184 -7.42 -15.95 10.63
N LYS A 185 -7.21 -16.16 11.93
CA LYS A 185 -7.79 -17.29 12.66
C LYS A 185 -9.32 -17.29 12.64
N ILE A 186 -9.95 -16.12 12.81
CA ILE A 186 -11.41 -15.99 12.74
C ILE A 186 -11.90 -16.37 11.34
N PHE A 187 -11.21 -15.94 10.28
CA PHE A 187 -11.57 -16.31 8.91
C PHE A 187 -11.33 -17.80 8.60
N GLU A 188 -10.30 -18.42 9.19
CA GLU A 188 -10.11 -19.87 9.09
C GLU A 188 -11.29 -20.65 9.68
N GLU A 189 -11.90 -20.15 10.77
CA GLU A 189 -13.04 -20.76 11.45
C GLU A 189 -14.39 -20.44 10.78
N LYS A 190 -14.62 -19.16 10.41
CA LYS A 190 -15.90 -18.66 9.89
C LYS A 190 -15.98 -18.58 8.36
N GLY A 191 -14.83 -18.68 7.66
CA GLY A 191 -14.68 -18.44 6.21
C GLY A 191 -14.48 -16.97 5.87
N TYR A 192 -13.84 -16.72 4.71
CA TYR A 192 -13.55 -15.36 4.21
C TYR A 192 -14.79 -14.76 3.55
N THR A 193 -15.67 -14.18 4.35
CA THR A 193 -16.94 -13.59 3.91
C THR A 193 -17.19 -12.24 4.59
N TRP A 194 -17.97 -11.38 3.94
CA TRP A 194 -18.45 -10.14 4.58
C TRP A 194 -19.27 -10.43 5.86
N LYS A 195 -20.06 -11.48 5.84
CA LYS A 195 -20.84 -11.92 7.01
C LYS A 195 -19.95 -12.16 8.23
N ALA A 196 -18.81 -12.85 8.06
CA ALA A 196 -17.86 -13.10 9.15
C ALA A 196 -17.26 -11.79 9.70
N VAL A 197 -17.03 -10.79 8.84
CA VAL A 197 -16.60 -9.45 9.26
C VAL A 197 -17.67 -8.81 10.13
N VAL A 198 -18.90 -8.70 9.63
CA VAL A 198 -20.02 -8.06 10.35
C VAL A 198 -20.29 -8.73 11.69
N GLU A 199 -20.36 -10.07 11.72
CA GLU A 199 -20.55 -10.81 12.99
C GLU A 199 -19.47 -10.47 14.01
N THR A 200 -18.21 -10.37 13.57
CA THR A 200 -17.10 -10.06 14.48
C THR A 200 -17.14 -8.62 14.99
N PHE A 201 -17.61 -7.66 14.19
CA PHE A 201 -17.87 -6.29 14.64
C PHE A 201 -19.01 -6.25 15.66
N VAL A 202 -20.12 -6.93 15.37
CA VAL A 202 -21.29 -6.99 16.25
C VAL A 202 -20.97 -7.67 17.59
N GLU A 203 -20.15 -8.71 17.62
CA GLU A 203 -19.65 -9.35 18.86
C GLU A 203 -18.87 -8.38 19.77
N LYS A 204 -18.50 -7.20 19.27
CA LYS A 204 -17.80 -6.15 20.01
C LYS A 204 -18.60 -4.85 20.13
N ASP A 205 -19.95 -4.98 20.10
CA ASP A 205 -20.88 -3.86 20.22
C ASP A 205 -20.70 -2.78 19.15
N MET A 206 -20.14 -3.15 17.98
CA MET A 206 -20.01 -2.29 16.80
C MET A 206 -21.08 -2.63 15.76
N THR A 207 -21.25 -1.77 14.78
CA THR A 207 -22.29 -1.91 13.75
C THR A 207 -21.72 -2.41 12.41
N GLU A 208 -22.60 -2.86 11.51
CA GLU A 208 -22.21 -3.12 10.11
C GLU A 208 -21.70 -1.86 9.41
N GLU A 209 -22.22 -0.67 9.75
CA GLU A 209 -21.71 0.59 9.20
C GLU A 209 -20.27 0.85 9.64
N ASP A 210 -19.90 0.55 10.88
CA ASP A 210 -18.50 0.63 11.35
C ASP A 210 -17.60 -0.31 10.54
N ALA A 211 -18.07 -1.53 10.28
CA ALA A 211 -17.36 -2.49 9.44
C ALA A 211 -17.18 -1.96 8.01
N LEU A 212 -18.22 -1.36 7.43
CA LEU A 212 -18.20 -0.81 6.08
C LEU A 212 -17.26 0.40 5.97
N ILE A 213 -17.24 1.28 6.98
CA ILE A 213 -16.29 2.39 7.04
C ILE A 213 -14.85 1.84 7.05
N ASN A 214 -14.56 0.87 7.91
CA ASN A 214 -13.23 0.24 7.97
C ASN A 214 -12.85 -0.42 6.63
N ALA A 215 -13.78 -1.12 5.98
CA ALA A 215 -13.53 -1.74 4.67
C ALA A 215 -13.20 -0.71 3.59
N ARG A 216 -13.90 0.42 3.57
CA ARG A 216 -13.64 1.52 2.62
C ARG A 216 -12.31 2.23 2.89
N LEU A 217 -11.90 2.34 4.15
CA LEU A 217 -10.61 2.94 4.52
C LEU A 217 -9.45 2.00 4.20
N ALA A 218 -9.61 0.69 4.46
CA ALA A 218 -8.61 -0.33 4.19
C ALA A 218 -8.41 -0.60 2.67
N ARG A 219 -9.43 -0.34 1.85
CA ARG A 219 -9.41 -0.69 0.42
C ARG A 219 -8.34 0.07 -0.35
N ILE A 220 -7.39 -0.64 -0.96
CA ILE A 220 -6.56 -0.12 -2.05
C ILE A 220 -7.36 -0.24 -3.35
N LEU A 221 -7.51 0.87 -4.06
CA LEU A 221 -8.38 0.91 -5.25
C LEU A 221 -7.79 0.10 -6.41
N THR A 222 -8.66 -0.63 -7.07
CA THR A 222 -8.39 -1.28 -8.37
C THR A 222 -9.07 -0.49 -9.51
N THR A 223 -8.88 -0.93 -10.75
CA THR A 223 -9.53 -0.26 -11.90
C THR A 223 -11.06 -0.29 -11.84
N THR A 224 -11.64 -1.28 -11.15
CA THR A 224 -13.09 -1.38 -10.93
C THR A 224 -13.60 -0.47 -9.81
N ASP A 225 -12.71 -0.04 -8.92
CA ASP A 225 -13.01 0.87 -7.82
C ASP A 225 -12.79 2.35 -8.23
N TYR A 226 -12.68 2.65 -9.54
CA TYR A 226 -12.38 3.99 -10.02
C TYR A 226 -13.18 4.34 -11.29
N ASP A 227 -13.94 5.43 -11.23
CA ASP A 227 -14.60 6.00 -12.40
C ASP A 227 -13.56 6.78 -13.23
N HIS A 228 -13.19 6.21 -14.38
CA HIS A 228 -12.17 6.79 -15.26
C HIS A 228 -12.64 8.04 -16.01
N GLU A 229 -13.95 8.23 -16.18
CA GLU A 229 -14.54 9.40 -16.85
C GLU A 229 -14.64 10.57 -15.88
N ARG A 230 -15.22 10.35 -14.70
CA ARG A 230 -15.35 11.35 -13.64
C ARG A 230 -14.05 11.58 -12.86
N LYS A 231 -13.11 10.65 -12.96
CA LYS A 231 -11.84 10.64 -12.22
C LYS A 231 -12.05 10.62 -10.70
N GLU A 232 -13.01 9.82 -10.24
CA GLU A 232 -13.39 9.72 -8.84
C GLU A 232 -13.36 8.26 -8.36
N PRO A 233 -13.04 8.04 -7.06
CA PRO A 233 -13.17 6.72 -6.45
C PRO A 233 -14.62 6.25 -6.38
N ILE A 234 -14.84 4.98 -6.67
CA ILE A 234 -16.07 4.26 -6.39
C ILE A 234 -15.86 3.57 -5.05
N LEU A 235 -16.66 3.94 -4.04
CA LEU A 235 -16.52 3.38 -2.71
C LEU A 235 -16.91 1.90 -2.70
N TRP A 236 -16.04 1.10 -2.10
CA TRP A 236 -16.24 -0.33 -1.97
C TRP A 236 -17.58 -0.68 -1.30
N GLN A 237 -18.22 -1.71 -1.83
CA GLN A 237 -19.45 -2.31 -1.30
C GLN A 237 -19.27 -3.82 -1.19
N PRO A 238 -19.81 -4.45 -0.14
CA PRO A 238 -19.79 -5.91 -0.03
C PRO A 238 -20.65 -6.54 -1.13
N ILE A 239 -20.15 -7.66 -1.66
CA ILE A 239 -20.95 -8.50 -2.56
C ILE A 239 -21.68 -9.52 -1.66
N PRO A 240 -23.03 -9.50 -1.61
CA PRO A 240 -23.80 -10.46 -0.84
C PRO A 240 -23.41 -11.90 -1.22
N ASP A 241 -23.30 -12.77 -0.23
CA ASP A 241 -23.03 -14.21 -0.35
C ASP A 241 -21.74 -14.58 -1.09
N TYR A 242 -20.88 -13.59 -1.41
CA TYR A 242 -19.57 -13.87 -1.98
C TYR A 242 -18.64 -14.48 -0.92
N LYS A 243 -18.11 -15.66 -1.22
CA LYS A 243 -17.15 -16.37 -0.39
C LYS A 243 -15.84 -16.51 -1.15
N ILE A 244 -14.77 -16.12 -0.49
CA ILE A 244 -13.42 -16.28 -1.04
C ILE A 244 -12.88 -17.62 -0.56
N ASP A 245 -12.26 -18.38 -1.44
CA ASP A 245 -11.66 -19.66 -1.10
C ASP A 245 -10.52 -19.48 -0.06
N PRO A 246 -10.40 -20.43 0.89
CA PRO A 246 -9.30 -20.39 1.85
C PRO A 246 -7.95 -20.57 1.13
N PRO A 247 -6.84 -20.10 1.74
CA PRO A 247 -5.53 -20.33 1.17
C PRO A 247 -5.30 -21.84 0.99
N SER A 248 -4.75 -22.24 -0.18
CA SER A 248 -4.34 -23.62 -0.40
C SER A 248 -3.30 -23.99 0.68
N ARG A 249 -3.60 -25.00 1.48
CA ARG A 249 -2.59 -25.56 2.38
C ARG A 249 -1.50 -26.17 1.53
N LEU A 250 -0.28 -25.63 1.63
CA LEU A 250 0.89 -26.34 1.13
C LEU A 250 0.97 -27.65 1.93
N THR A 251 0.56 -28.76 1.31
CA THR A 251 0.84 -30.07 1.85
C THR A 251 2.35 -30.26 1.74
N ASN A 252 3.05 -30.10 2.86
CA ASN A 252 4.40 -30.63 2.99
C ASN A 252 4.27 -32.18 2.96
N GLU A 253 4.17 -32.74 1.79
CA GLU A 253 4.47 -34.15 1.58
C GLU A 253 6.00 -34.26 1.71
N GLY A 254 6.44 -34.38 2.97
CA GLY A 254 7.77 -34.80 3.28
C GLY A 254 7.99 -36.21 2.75
N ASP A 255 8.85 -36.30 1.77
CA ASP A 255 9.39 -37.49 1.19
C ASP A 255 10.04 -38.36 2.27
N SER A 256 9.30 -39.36 2.73
CA SER A 256 9.83 -40.43 3.58
C SER A 256 10.00 -41.68 2.72
N THR A 257 11.01 -41.68 1.87
CA THR A 257 11.55 -42.94 1.35
C THR A 257 12.76 -43.34 2.17
N SER A 258 12.47 -44.11 3.21
CA SER A 258 13.47 -44.92 3.87
C SER A 258 13.99 -46.03 2.94
N SER A 259 15.28 -46.06 2.84
CA SER A 259 16.19 -47.18 2.64
C SER A 259 15.66 -48.61 2.80
N VAL A 260 16.08 -49.43 1.89
CA VAL A 260 16.67 -50.75 2.19
C VAL A 260 18.00 -50.83 1.45
#